data_593318fe4be8d8f64a00c0ea6867c114
#
_entry.id   593318fe4be8d8f64a00c0ea6867c114
#
_cell.length_a   1.000
_cell.length_b   1.000
_cell.length_c   1.000
_cell.angle_alpha   90.00
_cell.angle_beta   90.00
_cell.angle_gamma   90.00
#
_symmetry.space_group_name_H-M   'P 1'
#
loop_
_entity.id
_entity.type
_entity.pdbx_description
1 polymer ?
#
loop_
_entity_poly.entity_id
_entity_poly.type
_entity_poly.pdbx_seq_one_letter_code
_entity_poly.pdbx_strand_id
1 'polypeptide(L)'
;MAMISNDWLPVLEPEFKKEYYKDLFYFVKQEYSTHVVYPPADEIFSAFHATKMEDVKVLLLGQDPYHNENQAHGMSFSVKPGQDAPPSLQNIYKELQSDCGCYIPNNGYLTKWADQGVLLLNTVLTVRAHQANSHQNRGWEQFTDAVIRAVNEIDRPIVYFLWGRPAQNKISMLNNPKHLILKAPHPSPLSAYRGFFGCKHFSMANEFLKANGMEPIDWQIENI
;
A
#
# COMPACT_ATOMS: atom_id res chain seq x y z
N MET A 1 -2.30 -20.24 -0.81
CA MET A 1 -2.58 -18.78 -0.79
C MET A 1 -3.35 -18.51 0.49
N ALA A 2 -2.86 -17.61 1.36
CA ALA A 2 -3.57 -17.23 2.57
C ALA A 2 -4.96 -16.67 2.20
N MET A 3 -5.97 -16.97 3.00
CA MET A 3 -7.33 -16.46 2.77
C MET A 3 -7.55 -15.22 3.64
N ILE A 4 -8.21 -14.21 3.11
CA ILE A 4 -8.73 -13.08 3.89
C ILE A 4 -9.84 -13.62 4.79
N SER A 5 -9.77 -13.38 6.11
CA SER A 5 -10.68 -13.97 7.10
C SER A 5 -11.32 -12.94 8.04
N ASN A 6 -10.99 -11.66 7.90
CA ASN A 6 -11.53 -10.57 8.72
C ASN A 6 -12.69 -9.84 8.01
N ASP A 7 -12.98 -8.61 8.39
CA ASP A 7 -14.05 -7.75 7.86
C ASP A 7 -13.90 -7.37 6.38
N TRP A 8 -12.75 -7.62 5.76
CA TRP A 8 -12.58 -7.54 4.31
C TRP A 8 -13.29 -8.68 3.57
N LEU A 9 -13.46 -9.86 4.20
CA LEU A 9 -14.00 -11.04 3.52
C LEU A 9 -15.40 -10.80 2.93
N PRO A 10 -16.39 -10.27 3.66
CA PRO A 10 -17.72 -10.03 3.10
C PRO A 10 -17.72 -9.10 1.90
N VAL A 11 -16.79 -8.14 1.88
CA VAL A 11 -16.66 -7.14 0.82
C VAL A 11 -15.98 -7.70 -0.42
N LEU A 12 -14.97 -8.55 -0.24
CA LEU A 12 -14.13 -9.08 -1.32
C LEU A 12 -14.57 -10.47 -1.81
N GLU A 13 -15.38 -11.19 -1.04
CA GLU A 13 -15.88 -12.50 -1.46
C GLU A 13 -16.59 -12.49 -2.83
N PRO A 14 -17.38 -11.46 -3.21
CA PRO A 14 -17.94 -11.37 -4.56
C PRO A 14 -16.88 -11.31 -5.67
N GLU A 15 -15.71 -10.71 -5.40
CA GLU A 15 -14.61 -10.64 -6.38
C GLU A 15 -14.00 -12.02 -6.62
N PHE A 16 -13.88 -12.85 -5.58
CA PHE A 16 -13.32 -14.20 -5.70
C PHE A 16 -14.17 -15.14 -6.59
N LYS A 17 -15.45 -14.82 -6.82
CA LYS A 17 -16.38 -15.57 -7.67
C LYS A 17 -16.36 -15.16 -9.13
N LYS A 18 -15.73 -14.02 -9.46
CA LYS A 18 -15.64 -13.48 -10.82
C LYS A 18 -14.64 -14.24 -11.69
N GLU A 19 -14.90 -14.27 -12.99
CA GLU A 19 -14.07 -15.00 -13.95
C GLU A 19 -12.62 -14.51 -13.96
N TYR A 20 -12.42 -13.17 -13.99
CA TYR A 20 -11.06 -12.60 -13.95
C TYR A 20 -10.25 -13.06 -12.74
N TYR A 21 -10.92 -13.27 -11.57
CA TYR A 21 -10.22 -13.72 -10.36
C TYR A 21 -9.85 -15.20 -10.43
N LYS A 22 -10.66 -16.03 -11.08
CA LYS A 22 -10.30 -17.44 -11.35
C LYS A 22 -9.07 -17.51 -12.26
N ASP A 23 -9.05 -16.71 -13.33
CA ASP A 23 -7.93 -16.63 -14.25
C ASP A 23 -6.66 -16.14 -13.53
N LEU A 24 -6.79 -15.09 -12.71
CA LEU A 24 -5.73 -14.58 -11.85
C LEU A 24 -5.22 -15.66 -10.89
N PHE A 25 -6.12 -16.40 -10.24
CA PHE A 25 -5.75 -17.46 -9.30
C PHE A 25 -4.95 -18.56 -9.99
N TYR A 26 -5.37 -19.04 -11.17
CA TYR A 26 -4.64 -20.05 -11.93
C TYR A 26 -3.28 -19.52 -12.40
N PHE A 27 -3.23 -18.28 -12.89
CA PHE A 27 -1.98 -17.63 -13.27
C PHE A 27 -1.01 -17.57 -12.08
N VAL A 28 -1.43 -17.03 -10.95
CA VAL A 28 -0.59 -16.90 -9.74
C VAL A 28 -0.12 -18.28 -9.25
N LYS A 29 -1.02 -19.28 -9.22
CA LYS A 29 -0.67 -20.65 -8.85
C LYS A 29 0.42 -21.23 -9.76
N GLN A 30 0.31 -21.02 -11.06
CA GLN A 30 1.31 -21.45 -12.04
C GLN A 30 2.65 -20.73 -11.81
N GLU A 31 2.61 -19.41 -11.59
CA GLU A 31 3.81 -18.61 -11.33
C GLU A 31 4.59 -19.13 -10.11
N TYR A 32 3.93 -19.38 -8.99
CA TYR A 32 4.59 -19.95 -7.80
C TYR A 32 5.11 -21.38 -8.00
N SER A 33 4.58 -22.13 -8.96
CA SER A 33 5.05 -23.49 -9.25
C SER A 33 6.26 -23.53 -10.20
N THR A 34 6.51 -22.46 -10.95
CA THR A 34 7.51 -22.43 -12.03
C THR A 34 8.57 -21.36 -11.87
N HIS A 35 8.34 -20.36 -11.00
CA HIS A 35 9.23 -19.23 -10.78
C HIS A 35 9.37 -18.92 -9.30
N VAL A 36 10.41 -18.16 -8.95
CA VAL A 36 10.48 -17.48 -7.65
C VAL A 36 9.61 -16.24 -7.74
N VAL A 37 8.61 -16.15 -6.86
CA VAL A 37 7.61 -15.07 -6.82
C VAL A 37 7.60 -14.43 -5.44
N TYR A 38 7.47 -13.12 -5.38
CA TYR A 38 7.34 -12.35 -4.14
C TYR A 38 5.99 -11.61 -4.07
N PRO A 39 5.48 -11.39 -2.83
CA PRO A 39 5.92 -11.97 -1.56
C PRO A 39 5.66 -13.48 -1.50
N PRO A 40 6.06 -14.21 -0.44
CA PRO A 40 5.61 -15.59 -0.18
C PRO A 40 4.09 -15.71 -0.27
N ALA A 41 3.57 -16.86 -0.71
CA ALA A 41 2.15 -17.03 -1.04
C ALA A 41 1.19 -16.82 0.16
N ASP A 42 1.67 -17.03 1.37
CA ASP A 42 0.95 -16.77 2.62
C ASP A 42 0.97 -15.29 3.05
N GLU A 43 1.86 -14.49 2.45
CA GLU A 43 1.98 -13.07 2.75
C GLU A 43 1.30 -12.15 1.70
N ILE A 44 0.69 -12.68 0.63
CA ILE A 44 0.08 -11.88 -0.45
C ILE A 44 -0.95 -10.87 0.10
N PHE A 45 -1.72 -11.26 1.11
CA PHE A 45 -2.79 -10.45 1.70
C PHE A 45 -2.42 -9.83 3.05
N SER A 46 -1.13 -9.69 3.38
CA SER A 46 -0.69 -9.13 4.67
C SER A 46 -1.24 -7.73 4.95
N ALA A 47 -1.38 -6.87 3.93
CA ALA A 47 -1.96 -5.55 4.10
C ALA A 47 -3.40 -5.61 4.65
N PHE A 48 -4.20 -6.57 4.21
CA PHE A 48 -5.59 -6.76 4.70
C PHE A 48 -5.63 -7.39 6.09
N HIS A 49 -4.66 -8.24 6.43
CA HIS A 49 -4.58 -8.84 7.76
C HIS A 49 -4.11 -7.84 8.81
N ALA A 50 -3.16 -6.97 8.44
CA ALA A 50 -2.61 -5.96 9.33
C ALA A 50 -3.58 -4.79 9.56
N THR A 51 -4.34 -4.39 8.53
CA THR A 51 -5.28 -3.27 8.63
C THR A 51 -6.68 -3.74 8.27
N LYS A 52 -7.57 -3.86 9.26
CA LYS A 52 -8.97 -4.18 9.03
C LYS A 52 -9.67 -3.03 8.29
N MET A 53 -10.74 -3.33 7.55
CA MET A 53 -11.50 -2.31 6.82
C MET A 53 -12.10 -1.25 7.74
N GLU A 54 -12.59 -1.67 8.91
CA GLU A 54 -13.13 -0.76 9.93
C GLU A 54 -12.09 0.21 10.52
N ASP A 55 -10.80 -0.16 10.48
CA ASP A 55 -9.69 0.63 11.04
C ASP A 55 -9.02 1.56 10.02
N VAL A 56 -9.30 1.42 8.71
CA VAL A 56 -8.61 2.19 7.66
C VAL A 56 -8.81 3.69 7.87
N LYS A 57 -7.74 4.44 8.09
CA LYS A 57 -7.68 5.90 8.17
C LYS A 57 -6.94 6.50 6.97
N VAL A 58 -5.93 5.80 6.48
CA VAL A 58 -5.11 6.21 5.34
C VAL A 58 -4.98 5.05 4.38
N LEU A 59 -5.16 5.29 3.08
CA LEU A 59 -4.78 4.34 2.03
C LEU A 59 -3.54 4.89 1.31
N LEU A 60 -2.41 4.19 1.46
CA LEU A 60 -1.17 4.46 0.74
C LEU A 60 -1.04 3.46 -0.39
N LEU A 61 -1.08 3.95 -1.64
CA LEU A 61 -1.12 3.11 -2.82
C LEU A 61 0.27 2.99 -3.45
N GLY A 62 0.83 1.77 -3.41
CA GLY A 62 2.04 1.38 -4.14
C GLY A 62 1.71 0.77 -5.50
N GLN A 63 2.73 0.36 -6.25
CA GLN A 63 2.58 -0.22 -7.59
C GLN A 63 2.61 -1.74 -7.54
N ASP A 64 3.78 -2.34 -7.40
CA ASP A 64 4.01 -3.78 -7.26
C ASP A 64 4.99 -4.06 -6.11
N PRO A 65 5.09 -5.31 -5.63
CA PRO A 65 6.02 -5.64 -4.55
C PRO A 65 7.48 -5.45 -4.95
N TYR A 66 8.35 -5.25 -3.98
CA TYR A 66 9.79 -5.36 -4.21
C TYR A 66 10.13 -6.75 -4.76
N HIS A 67 11.03 -6.80 -5.74
CA HIS A 67 11.33 -8.03 -6.49
C HIS A 67 12.68 -8.67 -6.12
N ASN A 68 13.37 -8.16 -5.10
CA ASN A 68 14.56 -8.78 -4.54
C ASN A 68 14.22 -9.69 -3.34
N GLU A 69 15.13 -10.59 -3.05
CA GLU A 69 14.97 -11.57 -1.95
C GLU A 69 14.72 -10.89 -0.60
N ASN A 70 13.86 -11.49 0.20
CA ASN A 70 13.56 -11.11 1.58
C ASN A 70 13.04 -9.67 1.78
N GLN A 71 12.67 -8.94 0.73
CA GLN A 71 12.12 -7.59 0.85
C GLN A 71 10.61 -7.60 1.05
N ALA A 72 9.86 -8.05 0.04
CA ALA A 72 8.40 -7.97 0.04
C ALA A 72 7.76 -8.92 1.06
N HIS A 73 6.73 -8.41 1.75
CA HIS A 73 5.91 -9.18 2.70
C HIS A 73 4.41 -8.80 2.63
N GLY A 74 3.95 -8.35 1.46
CA GLY A 74 2.54 -8.08 1.19
C GLY A 74 2.02 -6.70 1.61
N MET A 75 2.92 -5.77 1.96
CA MET A 75 2.61 -4.37 2.27
C MET A 75 3.43 -3.43 1.40
N SER A 76 2.79 -2.41 0.79
CA SER A 76 3.46 -1.44 -0.08
C SER A 76 4.54 -0.67 0.67
N PHE A 77 5.67 -0.41 0.00
CA PHE A 77 6.86 0.30 0.51
C PHE A 77 7.58 -0.35 1.69
N SER A 78 6.97 -1.32 2.38
CA SER A 78 7.53 -1.99 3.54
C SER A 78 8.46 -3.13 3.14
N VAL A 79 9.53 -3.34 3.91
CA VAL A 79 10.44 -4.49 3.78
C VAL A 79 10.53 -5.26 5.09
N LYS A 80 10.90 -6.53 5.02
CA LYS A 80 11.11 -7.38 6.20
C LYS A 80 12.21 -6.85 7.11
N PRO A 81 12.16 -7.11 8.42
CA PRO A 81 13.27 -6.84 9.34
C PRO A 81 14.59 -7.41 8.81
N GLY A 82 15.70 -6.68 9.05
CA GLY A 82 17.03 -7.07 8.57
C GLY A 82 17.32 -6.73 7.10
N GLN A 83 16.36 -6.10 6.40
CA GLN A 83 16.58 -5.57 5.05
C GLN A 83 16.79 -4.06 5.09
N ASP A 84 17.72 -3.56 4.29
CA ASP A 84 17.90 -2.12 4.11
C ASP A 84 16.66 -1.48 3.50
N ALA A 85 16.33 -0.27 3.95
CA ALA A 85 15.26 0.50 3.35
C ALA A 85 15.56 0.80 1.87
N PRO A 86 14.69 0.38 0.92
CA PRO A 86 14.88 0.67 -0.50
C PRO A 86 14.88 2.17 -0.80
N PRO A 87 15.44 2.62 -1.94
CA PRO A 87 15.63 4.04 -2.23
C PRO A 87 14.34 4.88 -2.15
N SER A 88 13.19 4.34 -2.56
CA SER A 88 11.91 5.06 -2.43
C SER A 88 11.52 5.24 -0.97
N LEU A 89 11.71 4.23 -0.13
CA LEU A 89 11.41 4.31 1.31
C LEU A 89 12.38 5.25 2.03
N GLN A 90 13.66 5.27 1.64
CA GLN A 90 14.62 6.25 2.16
C GLN A 90 14.16 7.70 1.87
N ASN A 91 13.60 7.96 0.68
CA ASN A 91 13.05 9.27 0.34
C ASN A 91 11.77 9.58 1.11
N ILE A 92 10.92 8.58 1.37
CA ILE A 92 9.75 8.72 2.27
C ILE A 92 10.22 9.15 3.67
N TYR A 93 11.25 8.52 4.22
CA TYR A 93 11.80 8.89 5.53
C TYR A 93 12.42 10.29 5.56
N LYS A 94 13.08 10.73 4.48
CA LYS A 94 13.59 12.11 4.37
C LYS A 94 12.46 13.15 4.38
N GLU A 95 11.39 12.87 3.64
CA GLU A 95 10.21 13.74 3.64
C GLU A 95 9.56 13.75 5.02
N LEU A 96 9.41 12.59 5.66
CA LEU A 96 8.84 12.45 6.99
C LEU A 96 9.67 13.21 8.04
N GLN A 97 11.00 13.16 7.96
CA GLN A 97 11.89 13.93 8.82
C GLN A 97 11.68 15.44 8.64
N SER A 98 11.58 15.90 7.38
CA SER A 98 11.37 17.32 7.07
C SER A 98 9.98 17.83 7.46
N ASP A 99 8.95 16.99 7.31
CA ASP A 99 7.54 17.34 7.52
C ASP A 99 7.13 17.22 9.00
N CYS A 100 7.51 16.14 9.67
CA CYS A 100 7.05 15.79 11.01
C CYS A 100 8.15 15.79 12.07
N GLY A 101 9.42 16.01 11.71
CA GLY A 101 10.55 15.98 12.64
C GLY A 101 10.94 14.57 13.11
N CYS A 102 10.45 13.52 12.45
CA CYS A 102 10.81 12.15 12.77
C CYS A 102 12.31 11.90 12.50
N TYR A 103 12.96 11.06 13.29
CA TYR A 103 14.30 10.58 12.93
C TYR A 103 14.19 9.50 11.84
N ILE A 104 15.26 9.31 11.05
CA ILE A 104 15.33 8.25 10.04
C ILE A 104 15.63 6.92 10.77
N PRO A 105 14.73 5.91 10.69
CA PRO A 105 14.94 4.65 11.37
C PRO A 105 16.00 3.79 10.67
N ASN A 106 16.52 2.79 11.40
CA ASN A 106 17.51 1.84 10.87
C ASN A 106 16.88 0.64 10.12
N ASN A 107 15.58 0.66 9.87
CA ASN A 107 14.85 -0.43 9.23
C ASN A 107 13.75 0.12 8.29
N GLY A 108 13.15 -0.77 7.51
CA GLY A 108 12.05 -0.46 6.59
C GLY A 108 10.75 -1.20 6.90
N TYR A 109 10.54 -1.63 8.15
CA TYR A 109 9.37 -2.43 8.54
C TYR A 109 8.22 -1.52 9.00
N LEU A 110 7.22 -1.33 8.13
CA LEU A 110 6.16 -0.33 8.32
C LEU A 110 4.90 -0.86 9.02
N THR A 111 4.96 -2.02 9.67
CA THR A 111 3.79 -2.64 10.32
C THR A 111 3.14 -1.71 11.35
N LYS A 112 3.93 -0.90 12.07
CA LYS A 112 3.39 0.11 13.01
C LYS A 112 2.42 1.09 12.33
N TRP A 113 2.62 1.44 11.06
CA TRP A 113 1.66 2.26 10.34
C TRP A 113 0.38 1.48 10.05
N ALA A 114 0.51 0.22 9.62
CA ALA A 114 -0.63 -0.64 9.35
C ALA A 114 -1.49 -0.87 10.60
N ASP A 115 -0.87 -1.11 11.76
CA ASP A 115 -1.52 -1.29 13.06
C ASP A 115 -2.34 -0.06 13.49
N GLN A 116 -2.04 1.13 12.97
CA GLN A 116 -2.74 2.38 13.25
C GLN A 116 -3.83 2.71 12.22
N GLY A 117 -4.03 1.88 11.21
CA GLY A 117 -5.04 2.07 10.18
C GLY A 117 -4.50 2.63 8.85
N VAL A 118 -3.20 2.48 8.56
CA VAL A 118 -2.64 2.79 7.24
C VAL A 118 -2.68 1.53 6.38
N LEU A 119 -3.62 1.45 5.45
CA LEU A 119 -3.69 0.37 4.46
C LEU A 119 -2.56 0.54 3.43
N LEU A 120 -1.52 -0.26 3.57
CA LEU A 120 -0.33 -0.27 2.70
C LEU A 120 -0.58 -1.20 1.50
N LEU A 121 -1.31 -0.72 0.49
CA LEU A 121 -1.80 -1.52 -0.63
C LEU A 121 -0.96 -1.31 -1.89
N ASN A 122 -0.51 -2.39 -2.54
CA ASN A 122 -0.02 -2.34 -3.91
C ASN A 122 -1.16 -2.56 -4.90
N THR A 123 -1.08 -2.00 -6.10
CA THR A 123 -2.06 -2.25 -7.17
C THR A 123 -1.90 -3.65 -7.78
N VAL A 124 -0.69 -4.20 -7.77
CA VAL A 124 -0.35 -5.57 -8.17
C VAL A 124 0.26 -6.27 -6.94
N LEU A 125 -0.26 -7.43 -6.55
CA LEU A 125 0.10 -8.04 -5.26
C LEU A 125 1.22 -9.08 -5.34
N THR A 126 1.66 -9.45 -6.53
CA THR A 126 2.74 -10.42 -6.74
C THR A 126 3.68 -9.98 -7.86
N VAL A 127 4.94 -10.48 -7.83
CA VAL A 127 5.97 -10.15 -8.82
C VAL A 127 6.97 -11.30 -8.92
N ARG A 128 7.52 -11.58 -10.12
CA ARG A 128 8.66 -12.50 -10.25
C ARG A 128 9.93 -11.89 -9.68
N ALA A 129 10.78 -12.72 -9.10
CA ALA A 129 12.11 -12.32 -8.66
C ALA A 129 12.86 -11.59 -9.77
N HIS A 130 13.44 -10.42 -9.43
CA HIS A 130 14.23 -9.56 -10.32
C HIS A 130 13.52 -9.02 -11.57
N GLN A 131 12.18 -9.14 -11.65
CA GLN A 131 11.40 -8.72 -12.82
C GLN A 131 10.24 -7.79 -12.41
N ALA A 132 10.56 -6.52 -12.15
CA ALA A 132 9.53 -5.52 -11.86
C ALA A 132 8.42 -5.52 -12.93
N ASN A 133 7.18 -5.30 -12.51
CA ASN A 133 5.99 -5.27 -13.37
C ASN A 133 5.63 -6.59 -14.06
N SER A 134 6.27 -7.71 -13.74
CA SER A 134 6.08 -9.00 -14.42
C SER A 134 4.64 -9.55 -14.33
N HIS A 135 3.87 -9.15 -13.31
CA HIS A 135 2.48 -9.59 -13.10
C HIS A 135 1.43 -8.49 -13.39
N GLN A 136 1.83 -7.39 -14.06
CA GLN A 136 0.88 -6.38 -14.49
C GLN A 136 -0.12 -6.93 -15.52
N ASN A 137 -1.35 -6.39 -15.51
CA ASN A 137 -2.43 -6.75 -16.42
C ASN A 137 -2.82 -8.25 -16.37
N ARG A 138 -2.66 -8.87 -15.22
CA ARG A 138 -3.04 -10.27 -14.98
C ARG A 138 -4.29 -10.43 -14.09
N GLY A 139 -4.92 -9.29 -13.71
CA GLY A 139 -6.15 -9.29 -12.91
C GLY A 139 -5.99 -8.69 -11.52
N TRP A 140 -4.75 -8.51 -11.01
CA TRP A 140 -4.54 -7.86 -9.70
C TRP A 140 -5.12 -6.46 -9.66
N GLU A 141 -4.96 -5.69 -10.74
CA GLU A 141 -5.47 -4.32 -10.82
C GLU A 141 -7.00 -4.26 -10.70
N GLN A 142 -7.72 -5.25 -11.26
CA GLN A 142 -9.18 -5.35 -11.11
C GLN A 142 -9.57 -5.65 -9.68
N PHE A 143 -8.84 -6.54 -9.02
CA PHE A 143 -9.07 -6.89 -7.62
C PHE A 143 -8.80 -5.70 -6.69
N THR A 144 -7.67 -5.03 -6.85
CA THR A 144 -7.30 -3.88 -6.02
C THR A 144 -8.15 -2.64 -6.33
N ASP A 145 -8.66 -2.49 -7.54
CA ASP A 145 -9.66 -1.48 -7.88
C ASP A 145 -10.99 -1.71 -7.12
N ALA A 146 -11.38 -2.96 -6.93
CA ALA A 146 -12.55 -3.28 -6.08
C ALA A 146 -12.29 -2.89 -4.60
N VAL A 147 -11.07 -3.13 -4.10
CA VAL A 147 -10.67 -2.69 -2.75
C VAL A 147 -10.74 -1.17 -2.63
N ILE A 148 -10.17 -0.44 -3.60
CA ILE A 148 -10.17 1.04 -3.59
C ILE A 148 -11.60 1.58 -3.60
N ARG A 149 -12.51 0.99 -4.40
CA ARG A 149 -13.94 1.36 -4.40
C ARG A 149 -14.60 1.08 -3.06
N ALA A 150 -14.33 -0.07 -2.46
CA ALA A 150 -14.87 -0.41 -1.14
C ALA A 150 -14.41 0.59 -0.06
N VAL A 151 -13.14 0.99 -0.08
CA VAL A 151 -12.63 2.04 0.83
C VAL A 151 -13.31 3.40 0.53
N ASN A 152 -13.56 3.73 -0.74
CA ASN A 152 -14.25 4.98 -1.11
C ASN A 152 -15.71 5.03 -0.62
N GLU A 153 -16.37 3.88 -0.43
CA GLU A 153 -17.75 3.80 0.10
C GLU A 153 -17.82 3.92 1.63
N ILE A 154 -16.70 3.92 2.33
CA ILE A 154 -16.68 4.07 3.80
C ILE A 154 -17.22 5.46 4.18
N ASP A 155 -18.21 5.50 5.09
CA ASP A 155 -18.90 6.73 5.48
C ASP A 155 -18.16 7.57 6.55
N ARG A 156 -16.86 7.40 6.70
CA ARG A 156 -16.00 8.22 7.55
C ARG A 156 -14.83 8.79 6.76
N PRO A 157 -14.20 9.89 7.24
CA PRO A 157 -13.05 10.48 6.56
C PRO A 157 -11.89 9.50 6.37
N ILE A 158 -11.37 9.42 5.14
CA ILE A 158 -10.19 8.63 4.75
C ILE A 158 -9.21 9.54 4.03
N VAL A 159 -7.91 9.34 4.23
CA VAL A 159 -6.86 10.03 3.48
C VAL A 159 -6.28 9.08 2.43
N TYR A 160 -6.09 9.56 1.21
CA TYR A 160 -5.43 8.81 0.13
C TYR A 160 -4.08 9.42 -0.20
N PHE A 161 -3.02 8.63 -0.11
CA PHE A 161 -1.69 8.98 -0.61
C PHE A 161 -1.51 8.38 -2.00
N LEU A 162 -1.58 9.23 -3.02
CA LEU A 162 -1.46 8.84 -4.42
C LEU A 162 -0.15 9.38 -5.00
N TRP A 163 0.91 8.59 -4.87
CA TRP A 163 2.25 8.97 -5.30
C TRP A 163 2.61 8.38 -6.65
N GLY A 164 2.84 9.27 -7.62
CA GLY A 164 3.15 8.90 -8.99
C GLY A 164 1.92 8.63 -9.86
N ARG A 165 2.16 8.56 -11.15
CA ARG A 165 1.10 8.46 -12.16
C ARG A 165 0.21 7.21 -12.04
N PRO A 166 0.76 6.01 -11.79
CA PRO A 166 -0.08 4.81 -11.65
C PRO A 166 -1.10 4.92 -10.51
N ALA A 167 -0.70 5.44 -9.34
CA ALA A 167 -1.61 5.68 -8.23
C ALA A 167 -2.63 6.77 -8.55
N GLN A 168 -2.21 7.87 -9.17
CA GLN A 168 -3.08 9.00 -9.53
C GLN A 168 -4.12 8.64 -10.59
N ASN A 169 -3.87 7.64 -11.44
CA ASN A 169 -4.86 7.14 -12.40
C ASN A 169 -6.10 6.54 -11.73
N LYS A 170 -6.04 6.25 -10.41
CA LYS A 170 -7.16 5.74 -9.61
C LYS A 170 -8.11 6.83 -9.11
N ILE A 171 -7.77 8.12 -9.30
CA ILE A 171 -8.57 9.27 -8.81
C ILE A 171 -10.00 9.24 -9.34
N SER A 172 -10.23 8.80 -10.57
CA SER A 172 -11.58 8.71 -11.14
C SER A 172 -12.55 7.81 -10.37
N MET A 173 -12.03 6.94 -9.50
CA MET A 173 -12.83 6.07 -8.62
C MET A 173 -13.11 6.70 -7.25
N LEU A 174 -12.48 7.83 -6.93
CA LEU A 174 -12.55 8.47 -5.62
C LEU A 174 -13.47 9.69 -5.70
N ASN A 175 -14.75 9.49 -5.42
CA ASN A 175 -15.79 10.50 -5.54
C ASN A 175 -16.50 10.85 -4.21
N ASN A 176 -16.09 10.23 -3.10
CA ASN A 176 -16.65 10.50 -1.79
C ASN A 176 -16.09 11.84 -1.24
N PRO A 177 -16.93 12.87 -1.03
CA PRO A 177 -16.48 14.19 -0.62
C PRO A 177 -15.94 14.25 0.82
N LYS A 178 -16.14 13.20 1.62
CA LYS A 178 -15.61 13.10 2.98
C LYS A 178 -14.11 12.81 3.02
N HIS A 179 -13.53 12.35 1.90
CA HIS A 179 -12.16 11.90 1.84
C HIS A 179 -11.19 13.01 1.41
N LEU A 180 -9.95 12.92 1.87
CA LEU A 180 -8.86 13.78 1.46
C LEU A 180 -7.94 13.02 0.48
N ILE A 181 -7.74 13.61 -0.71
CA ILE A 181 -6.86 13.02 -1.73
C ILE A 181 -5.59 13.86 -1.85
N LEU A 182 -4.46 13.29 -1.46
CA LEU A 182 -3.15 13.92 -1.51
C LEU A 182 -2.31 13.32 -2.66
N LYS A 183 -1.85 14.18 -3.57
CA LYS A 183 -1.13 13.80 -4.80
C LYS A 183 0.27 14.36 -4.80
N ALA A 184 1.27 13.52 -5.08
CA ALA A 184 2.66 13.94 -5.31
C ALA A 184 3.32 13.09 -6.39
N PRO A 185 4.45 13.50 -6.97
CA PRO A 185 5.32 12.59 -7.70
C PRO A 185 5.71 11.37 -6.86
N HIS A 186 6.13 10.28 -7.52
CA HIS A 186 6.55 9.08 -6.81
C HIS A 186 7.84 9.33 -6.00
N PRO A 187 8.01 8.73 -4.80
CA PRO A 187 9.21 8.92 -3.96
C PRO A 187 10.49 8.30 -4.51
N SER A 188 10.46 7.65 -5.68
CA SER A 188 11.67 7.10 -6.28
C SER A 188 12.72 8.19 -6.55
N PRO A 189 14.04 7.84 -6.54
CA PRO A 189 15.10 8.79 -6.87
C PRO A 189 14.91 9.50 -8.22
N LEU A 190 14.20 8.87 -9.17
CA LEU A 190 13.93 9.43 -10.50
C LEU A 190 12.92 10.59 -10.50
N SER A 191 12.12 10.74 -9.44
CA SER A 191 11.00 11.69 -9.40
C SER A 191 10.85 12.47 -8.09
N ALA A 192 11.48 12.06 -7.01
CA ALA A 192 11.27 12.67 -5.70
C ALA A 192 11.55 14.18 -5.68
N TYR A 193 12.56 14.64 -6.39
CA TYR A 193 12.90 16.06 -6.51
C TYR A 193 11.94 16.89 -7.39
N ARG A 194 10.96 16.23 -8.04
CA ARG A 194 9.95 16.90 -8.88
C ARG A 194 8.70 17.30 -8.09
N GLY A 195 8.77 17.27 -6.74
CA GLY A 195 7.68 17.71 -5.87
C GLY A 195 7.15 16.65 -4.90
N PHE A 196 7.85 15.51 -4.71
CA PHE A 196 7.59 14.63 -3.58
C PHE A 196 8.19 15.24 -2.30
N PHE A 197 9.45 15.68 -2.34
CA PHE A 197 10.02 16.42 -1.24
C PHE A 197 9.31 17.76 -1.07
N GLY A 198 8.87 18.02 0.16
CA GLY A 198 8.07 19.18 0.53
C GLY A 198 6.57 19.04 0.28
N CYS A 199 6.07 17.84 -0.06
CA CYS A 199 4.63 17.60 -0.26
C CYS A 199 3.82 17.64 1.04
N LYS A 200 4.46 17.42 2.20
CA LYS A 200 3.86 17.50 3.56
C LYS A 200 2.63 16.64 3.77
N HIS A 201 2.56 15.52 3.10
CA HIS A 201 1.38 14.66 3.15
C HIS A 201 1.14 14.06 4.55
N PHE A 202 2.20 13.82 5.34
CA PHE A 202 2.09 13.20 6.65
C PHE A 202 1.45 14.15 7.67
N SER A 203 1.92 15.40 7.74
CA SER A 203 1.31 16.41 8.60
C SER A 203 -0.09 16.76 8.13
N MET A 204 -0.32 16.95 6.81
CA MET A 204 -1.64 17.22 6.24
C MET A 204 -2.65 16.11 6.55
N ALA A 205 -2.24 14.84 6.49
CA ALA A 205 -3.09 13.71 6.86
C ALA A 205 -3.47 13.78 8.35
N ASN A 206 -2.53 14.05 9.22
CA ASN A 206 -2.77 14.14 10.65
C ASN A 206 -3.65 15.37 11.02
N GLU A 207 -3.45 16.50 10.37
CA GLU A 207 -4.33 17.67 10.54
C GLU A 207 -5.76 17.35 10.11
N PHE A 208 -5.94 16.68 8.96
CA PHE A 208 -7.25 16.26 8.49
C PHE A 208 -7.93 15.26 9.43
N LEU A 209 -7.20 14.24 9.90
CA LEU A 209 -7.72 13.25 10.85
C LEU A 209 -8.18 13.94 12.15
N LYS A 210 -7.34 14.80 12.74
CA LYS A 210 -7.68 15.56 13.96
C LYS A 210 -8.89 16.46 13.75
N ALA A 211 -8.97 17.17 12.64
CA ALA A 211 -10.11 18.05 12.31
C ALA A 211 -11.44 17.28 12.21
N ASN A 212 -11.38 15.97 11.94
CA ASN A 212 -12.53 15.07 11.89
C ASN A 212 -12.71 14.22 13.15
N GLY A 213 -12.04 14.56 14.26
CA GLY A 213 -12.18 13.86 15.54
C GLY A 213 -11.53 12.45 15.57
N MET A 214 -10.61 12.18 14.65
CA MET A 214 -9.91 10.89 14.56
C MET A 214 -8.50 11.01 15.12
N GLU A 215 -8.03 9.93 15.75
CA GLU A 215 -6.65 9.85 16.22
C GLU A 215 -5.66 9.96 15.05
N PRO A 216 -4.65 10.84 15.14
CA PRO A 216 -3.60 10.96 14.14
C PRO A 216 -2.74 9.70 14.08
N ILE A 217 -1.97 9.57 13.01
CA ILE A 217 -0.98 8.51 12.85
C ILE A 217 0.34 8.95 13.50
N ASP A 218 0.90 8.14 14.37
CA ASP A 218 2.30 8.25 14.78
C ASP A 218 3.18 7.68 13.66
N TRP A 219 3.75 8.59 12.85
CA TRP A 219 4.55 8.22 11.69
C TRP A 219 5.96 7.75 12.04
N GLN A 220 6.43 7.92 13.29
CA GLN A 220 7.76 7.47 13.67
C GLN A 220 7.83 5.94 13.66
N ILE A 221 8.77 5.39 12.90
CA ILE A 221 9.18 3.97 13.00
C ILE A 221 10.37 3.91 13.95
N GLU A 222 10.31 3.02 14.93
CA GLU A 222 11.39 2.81 15.90
C GLU A 222 12.54 2.02 15.27
N ASN A 223 13.72 2.19 15.85
CA ASN A 223 14.87 1.34 15.52
C ASN A 223 14.66 -0.08 16.08
N ILE A 224 15.11 -1.08 15.36
CA ILE A 224 15.09 -2.50 15.73
C ILE A 224 16.48 -3.11 15.63
#